data_44c9130fda99b869daa0c3e23892efe7
#
_entry.id   44c9130fda99b869daa0c3e23892efe7
#
_cell.length_a   1.000
_cell.length_b   1.000
_cell.length_c   1.000
_cell.angle_alpha   90.00
_cell.angle_beta   90.00
_cell.angle_gamma   90.00
#
_symmetry.space_group_name_H-M   'P 1'
#
loop_
_entity.id
_entity.type
_entity.pdbx_description
1 polymer ?
#
loop_
_entity_poly.entity_id
_entity_poly.type
_entity_poly.pdbx_seq_one_letter_code
_entity_poly.pdbx_strand_id
1 'polypeptide(L)'
;TFPREKPRRFAQKKIFSYLRKRLKHDTQMKYKRILLKLSGESLQGKQHYGLSPEVLQSYAEQIGAAAAAGIQIGIVIGGGNIFRGLQGVGRGFDRVKGDQMGMLATVINSLALHSTLESNGIKAKVLTSIRMEPIGEYYSKARAIEYLEAG
;
A
#
# COMPACT_ATOMS: atom_id res chain seq x y z
N THR A 1 -25.65 20.77 8.58
CA THR A 1 -25.52 19.35 8.16
C THR A 1 -24.82 19.34 6.83
N PHE A 2 -23.49 19.20 6.83
CA PHE A 2 -22.70 19.05 5.59
C PHE A 2 -22.86 17.62 5.07
N PRO A 3 -23.07 17.39 3.78
CA PRO A 3 -23.12 16.06 3.21
C PRO A 3 -21.73 15.44 3.32
N ARG A 4 -21.65 14.25 3.94
CA ARG A 4 -20.43 13.43 3.98
C ARG A 4 -20.16 12.94 2.54
N GLU A 5 -19.28 13.63 1.83
CA GLU A 5 -18.75 13.12 0.58
C GLU A 5 -18.11 11.75 0.80
N LYS A 6 -18.54 10.78 0.00
CA LYS A 6 -17.92 9.43 -0.04
C LYS A 6 -16.53 9.56 -0.66
N PRO A 7 -15.44 9.46 0.12
CA PRO A 7 -14.14 9.80 -0.41
C PRO A 7 -13.43 8.59 -1.02
N ARG A 8 -12.83 8.81 -2.16
CA ARG A 8 -11.55 8.23 -2.59
C ARG A 8 -11.50 6.81 -3.18
N ARG A 9 -12.55 6.01 -3.23
CA ARG A 9 -12.59 4.80 -4.07
C ARG A 9 -12.45 5.10 -5.58
N PHE A 10 -12.82 6.31 -5.99
CA PHE A 10 -12.74 6.75 -7.39
C PHE A 10 -11.32 7.05 -7.87
N ALA A 11 -10.44 7.58 -7.03
CA ALA A 11 -9.09 7.96 -7.42
C ALA A 11 -8.20 6.73 -7.69
N GLN A 12 -8.30 5.70 -6.86
CA GLN A 12 -7.52 4.48 -7.00
C GLN A 12 -7.91 3.66 -8.24
N LYS A 13 -9.22 3.52 -8.51
CA LYS A 13 -9.71 2.91 -9.75
C LYS A 13 -9.23 3.66 -11.00
N LYS A 14 -9.10 4.99 -10.94
CA LYS A 14 -8.60 5.81 -12.06
C LYS A 14 -7.12 5.59 -12.33
N ILE A 15 -6.27 5.48 -11.31
CA ILE A 15 -4.83 5.25 -11.50
C ILE A 15 -4.58 3.90 -12.16
N PHE A 16 -5.20 2.83 -11.66
CA PHE A 16 -5.05 1.49 -12.24
C PHE A 16 -5.74 1.35 -13.61
N SER A 17 -6.87 2.02 -13.82
CA SER A 17 -7.49 2.05 -15.16
C SER A 17 -6.66 2.83 -16.18
N TYR A 18 -5.98 3.90 -15.72
CA TYR A 18 -5.05 4.66 -16.54
C TYR A 18 -3.80 3.83 -16.91
N LEU A 19 -3.20 3.14 -15.94
CA LEU A 19 -2.10 2.21 -16.18
C LEU A 19 -2.52 1.09 -17.14
N ARG A 20 -3.69 0.48 -16.92
CA ARG A 20 -4.23 -0.60 -17.78
C ARG A 20 -4.55 -0.14 -19.22
N LYS A 21 -5.07 1.08 -19.41
CA LYS A 21 -5.30 1.65 -20.74
C LYS A 21 -3.99 1.91 -21.48
N ARG A 22 -2.96 2.44 -20.80
CA ARG A 22 -1.67 2.72 -21.42
C ARG A 22 -0.85 1.47 -21.71
N LEU A 23 -0.91 0.45 -20.88
CA LEU A 23 -0.29 -0.86 -21.17
C LEU A 23 -0.83 -1.51 -22.45
N LYS A 24 -2.02 -1.11 -22.93
CA LYS A 24 -2.62 -1.64 -24.17
C LYS A 24 -2.33 -0.82 -25.44
N HIS A 25 -1.94 0.44 -25.33
CA HIS A 25 -1.98 1.37 -26.49
C HIS A 25 -0.72 2.21 -26.72
N ASP A 26 0.31 2.17 -25.86
CA ASP A 26 1.47 3.03 -26.07
C ASP A 26 2.78 2.33 -25.68
N THR A 27 3.73 2.33 -26.60
CA THR A 27 5.05 1.70 -26.46
C THR A 27 6.00 2.47 -25.55
N GLN A 28 5.62 3.65 -25.05
CA GLN A 28 6.48 4.46 -24.20
C GLN A 28 5.76 4.93 -22.94
N MET A 29 6.11 4.30 -21.79
CA MET A 29 5.59 4.70 -20.49
C MET A 29 6.09 6.09 -20.10
N LYS A 30 5.18 6.99 -19.73
CA LYS A 30 5.50 8.37 -19.32
C LYS A 30 6.41 8.44 -18.09
N TYR A 31 6.28 7.47 -17.19
CA TYR A 31 7.04 7.42 -15.93
C TYR A 31 7.73 6.07 -15.77
N LYS A 32 9.02 6.08 -15.47
CA LYS A 32 9.83 4.89 -15.17
C LYS A 32 9.70 4.48 -13.68
N ARG A 33 9.40 5.44 -12.81
CA ARG A 33 9.29 5.24 -11.36
C ARG A 33 8.07 5.96 -10.83
N ILE A 34 7.29 5.31 -9.99
CA ILE A 34 6.09 5.87 -9.36
C ILE A 34 6.08 5.60 -7.85
N LEU A 35 5.41 6.49 -7.12
CA LEU A 35 5.04 6.28 -5.74
C LEU A 35 3.52 6.08 -5.66
N LEU A 36 3.11 4.88 -5.29
CA LEU A 36 1.70 4.50 -5.15
C LEU A 36 1.29 4.62 -3.67
N LYS A 37 0.31 5.47 -3.39
CA LYS A 37 -0.28 5.57 -2.06
C LYS A 37 -1.59 4.79 -2.01
N LEU A 38 -1.65 3.77 -1.14
CA LEU A 38 -2.84 2.98 -0.85
C LEU A 38 -3.45 3.37 0.51
N SER A 39 -4.76 3.56 0.55
CA SER A 39 -5.47 3.66 1.83
C SER A 39 -5.60 2.27 2.44
N GLY A 40 -5.37 2.11 3.75
CA GLY A 40 -5.64 0.84 4.42
C GLY A 40 -7.08 0.36 4.19
N GLU A 41 -8.05 1.27 4.18
CA GLU A 41 -9.45 0.96 3.90
C GLU A 41 -9.68 0.31 2.53
N SER A 42 -8.79 0.54 1.58
CA SER A 42 -8.90 -0.11 0.26
C SER A 42 -8.55 -1.59 0.29
N LEU A 43 -7.92 -2.07 1.37
CA LEU A 43 -7.52 -3.47 1.55
C LEU A 43 -8.58 -4.32 2.27
N GLN A 44 -9.60 -3.70 2.87
CA GLN A 44 -10.60 -4.40 3.70
C GLN A 44 -11.69 -5.12 2.90
N GLY A 45 -11.83 -4.85 1.61
CA GLY A 45 -12.86 -5.43 0.78
C GLY A 45 -14.28 -5.06 1.23
N LYS A 46 -15.16 -6.06 1.32
CA LYS A 46 -16.56 -5.91 1.77
C LYS A 46 -16.72 -5.96 3.30
N GLN A 47 -15.71 -6.39 4.01
CA GLN A 47 -15.77 -6.66 5.47
C GLN A 47 -15.75 -5.40 6.33
N HIS A 48 -15.43 -4.23 5.76
CA HIS A 48 -15.31 -2.93 6.45
C HIS A 48 -14.21 -2.83 7.52
N TYR A 49 -13.41 -3.89 7.72
CA TYR A 49 -12.22 -3.92 8.59
C TYR A 49 -11.25 -5.02 8.12
N GLY A 50 -10.02 -4.99 8.63
CA GLY A 50 -9.03 -6.03 8.36
C GLY A 50 -8.54 -6.06 6.92
N LEU A 51 -8.21 -7.24 6.43
CA LEU A 51 -7.62 -7.52 5.13
C LEU A 51 -8.48 -8.49 4.33
N SER A 52 -8.72 -8.20 3.06
CA SER A 52 -9.39 -9.12 2.12
C SER A 52 -8.34 -9.78 1.22
N PRO A 53 -8.20 -11.11 1.26
CA PRO A 53 -7.30 -11.83 0.37
C PRO A 53 -7.57 -11.55 -1.12
N GLU A 54 -8.83 -11.44 -1.52
CA GLU A 54 -9.22 -11.18 -2.92
C GLU A 54 -8.77 -9.78 -3.37
N VAL A 55 -8.84 -8.80 -2.46
CA VAL A 55 -8.38 -7.44 -2.74
C VAL A 55 -6.85 -7.39 -2.83
N LEU A 56 -6.15 -8.05 -1.91
CA LEU A 56 -4.69 -8.15 -1.93
C LEU A 56 -4.22 -8.82 -3.23
N GLN A 57 -4.86 -9.91 -3.63
CA GLN A 57 -4.55 -10.61 -4.88
C GLN A 57 -4.75 -9.69 -6.09
N SER A 58 -5.87 -8.96 -6.15
CA SER A 58 -6.13 -8.00 -7.22
C SER A 58 -5.10 -6.87 -7.28
N TYR A 59 -4.60 -6.39 -6.13
CA TYR A 59 -3.50 -5.42 -6.09
C TYR A 59 -2.18 -6.04 -6.58
N ALA A 60 -1.86 -7.26 -6.14
CA ALA A 60 -0.64 -7.94 -6.57
C ALA A 60 -0.60 -8.13 -8.09
N GLU A 61 -1.69 -8.57 -8.69
CA GLU A 61 -1.80 -8.72 -10.15
C GLU A 61 -1.57 -7.39 -10.89
N GLN A 62 -2.18 -6.30 -10.42
CA GLN A 62 -2.06 -4.98 -11.05
C GLN A 62 -0.65 -4.40 -10.88
N ILE A 63 -0.05 -4.55 -9.69
CA ILE A 63 1.31 -4.13 -9.39
C ILE A 63 2.29 -4.95 -10.23
N GLY A 64 2.11 -6.28 -10.31
CA GLY A 64 2.94 -7.17 -11.09
C GLY A 64 2.91 -6.84 -12.58
N ALA A 65 1.73 -6.56 -13.12
CA ALA A 65 1.60 -6.13 -14.52
C ALA A 65 2.35 -4.82 -14.80
N ALA A 66 2.34 -3.86 -13.86
CA ALA A 66 3.06 -2.61 -14.00
C ALA A 66 4.59 -2.81 -13.85
N ALA A 67 5.01 -3.65 -12.92
CA ALA A 67 6.43 -4.01 -12.74
C ALA A 67 6.98 -4.75 -13.96
N ALA A 68 6.23 -5.71 -14.50
CA ALA A 68 6.59 -6.43 -15.74
C ALA A 68 6.71 -5.50 -16.96
N ALA A 69 6.01 -4.35 -16.95
CA ALA A 69 6.17 -3.30 -17.96
C ALA A 69 7.40 -2.38 -17.70
N GLY A 70 8.26 -2.71 -16.74
CA GLY A 70 9.49 -1.98 -16.41
C GLY A 70 9.29 -0.76 -15.51
N ILE A 71 8.15 -0.65 -14.81
CA ILE A 71 7.91 0.45 -13.87
C ILE A 71 8.44 0.07 -12.50
N GLN A 72 9.29 0.91 -11.94
CA GLN A 72 9.74 0.84 -10.55
C GLN A 72 8.66 1.41 -9.63
N ILE A 73 8.21 0.66 -8.62
CA ILE A 73 7.04 1.02 -7.83
C ILE A 73 7.38 1.09 -6.34
N GLY A 74 7.41 2.31 -5.78
CA GLY A 74 7.36 2.51 -4.34
C GLY A 74 5.90 2.52 -3.86
N ILE A 75 5.61 1.85 -2.75
CA ILE A 75 4.24 1.76 -2.22
C ILE A 75 4.21 2.29 -0.79
N VAL A 76 3.26 3.17 -0.49
CA VAL A 76 2.96 3.65 0.87
C VAL A 76 1.55 3.23 1.22
N ILE A 77 1.38 2.56 2.36
CA ILE A 77 0.10 1.99 2.77
C ILE A 77 -0.36 2.59 4.10
N GLY A 78 -1.63 3.01 4.18
CA GLY A 78 -2.26 3.43 5.44
C GLY A 78 -2.72 2.24 6.29
N GLY A 79 -2.98 2.49 7.60
CA GLY A 79 -3.40 1.47 8.58
C GLY A 79 -4.88 1.51 8.98
N GLY A 80 -5.70 2.38 8.36
CA GLY A 80 -7.04 2.71 8.83
C GLY A 80 -8.10 1.59 8.76
N ASN A 81 -7.81 0.47 8.09
CA ASN A 81 -8.62 -0.75 8.09
C ASN A 81 -8.43 -1.61 9.35
N ILE A 82 -7.31 -1.43 10.06
CA ILE A 82 -6.96 -2.20 11.25
C ILE A 82 -7.13 -1.33 12.50
N PHE A 83 -6.56 -0.12 12.50
CA PHE A 83 -6.63 0.77 13.65
C PHE A 83 -6.71 2.24 13.24
N ARG A 84 -7.57 2.99 13.92
CA ARG A 84 -7.71 4.45 13.78
C ARG A 84 -7.49 5.10 15.14
N GLY A 85 -6.33 5.74 15.32
CA GLY A 85 -5.92 6.35 16.58
C GLY A 85 -6.96 7.30 17.20
N LEU A 86 -7.58 8.17 16.39
CA LEU A 86 -8.62 9.10 16.86
C LEU A 86 -9.89 8.41 17.38
N GLN A 87 -10.24 7.23 16.89
CA GLN A 87 -11.37 6.45 17.40
C GLN A 87 -11.02 5.70 18.68
N GLY A 88 -9.73 5.44 18.92
CA GLY A 88 -9.23 4.81 20.14
C GLY A 88 -9.18 5.79 21.34
N VAL A 89 -8.92 7.07 21.11
CA VAL A 89 -8.84 8.10 22.18
C VAL A 89 -10.17 8.20 22.94
N GLY A 90 -11.31 8.11 22.25
CA GLY A 90 -12.65 8.09 22.91
C GLY A 90 -12.97 6.78 23.65
N ARG A 91 -12.10 5.75 23.60
CA ARG A 91 -12.25 4.44 24.23
C ARG A 91 -11.19 4.17 25.31
N GLY A 92 -10.56 5.21 25.84
CA GLY A 92 -9.57 5.11 26.93
C GLY A 92 -8.13 4.88 26.50
N PHE A 93 -7.81 4.91 25.21
CA PHE A 93 -6.43 4.87 24.76
C PHE A 93 -5.75 6.25 24.83
N ASP A 94 -4.54 6.31 25.34
CA ASP A 94 -3.66 7.45 25.20
C ASP A 94 -3.37 7.73 23.70
N ARG A 95 -3.30 9.01 23.33
CA ARG A 95 -3.11 9.41 21.94
C ARG A 95 -1.80 8.88 21.35
N VAL A 96 -0.71 8.93 22.12
CA VAL A 96 0.60 8.47 21.67
C VAL A 96 0.55 6.96 21.40
N LYS A 97 -0.09 6.20 22.29
CA LYS A 97 -0.31 4.76 22.09
C LYS A 97 -1.20 4.48 20.88
N GLY A 98 -2.24 5.29 20.69
CA GLY A 98 -3.09 5.22 19.49
C GLY A 98 -2.30 5.45 18.19
N ASP A 99 -1.43 6.44 18.16
CA ASP A 99 -0.58 6.72 16.99
C ASP A 99 0.43 5.59 16.74
N GLN A 100 1.03 5.03 17.81
CA GLN A 100 1.91 3.86 17.70
C GLN A 100 1.17 2.63 17.14
N MET A 101 -0.04 2.36 17.62
CA MET A 101 -0.88 1.27 17.09
C MET A 101 -1.23 1.51 15.61
N GLY A 102 -1.51 2.75 15.22
CA GLY A 102 -1.72 3.13 13.82
C GLY A 102 -0.50 2.89 12.93
N MET A 103 0.70 3.20 13.43
CA MET A 103 1.95 2.88 12.72
C MET A 103 2.14 1.37 12.55
N LEU A 104 1.92 0.57 13.59
CA LEU A 104 1.97 -0.89 13.51
C LEU A 104 0.94 -1.46 12.52
N ALA A 105 -0.24 -0.87 12.46
CA ALA A 105 -1.27 -1.25 11.48
C ALA A 105 -0.79 -1.06 10.03
N THR A 106 0.02 -0.03 9.74
CA THR A 106 0.62 0.13 8.40
C THR A 106 1.62 -0.97 8.08
N VAL A 107 2.38 -1.45 9.09
CA VAL A 107 3.33 -2.55 8.92
C VAL A 107 2.60 -3.85 8.64
N ILE A 108 1.52 -4.16 9.37
CA ILE A 108 0.68 -5.33 9.11
C ILE A 108 0.17 -5.35 7.66
N ASN A 109 -0.35 -4.22 7.18
CA ASN A 109 -0.82 -4.10 5.80
C ASN A 109 0.32 -4.28 4.78
N SER A 110 1.51 -3.74 5.09
CA SER A 110 2.69 -3.87 4.23
C SER A 110 3.16 -5.32 4.12
N LEU A 111 3.18 -6.05 5.23
CA LEU A 111 3.53 -7.47 5.26
C LEU A 111 2.53 -8.32 4.47
N ALA A 112 1.23 -8.05 4.63
CA ALA A 112 0.20 -8.78 3.90
C ALA A 112 0.33 -8.58 2.38
N LEU A 113 0.53 -7.34 1.92
CA LEU A 113 0.74 -7.07 0.51
C LEU A 113 2.06 -7.67 0.02
N HIS A 114 3.14 -7.56 0.79
CA HIS A 114 4.44 -8.14 0.49
C HIS A 114 4.33 -9.67 0.27
N SER A 115 3.73 -10.39 1.22
CA SER A 115 3.50 -11.82 1.13
C SER A 115 2.70 -12.20 -0.12
N THR A 116 1.67 -11.41 -0.46
CA THR A 116 0.87 -11.65 -1.66
C THR A 116 1.68 -11.39 -2.94
N LEU A 117 2.53 -10.35 -2.97
CA LEU A 117 3.41 -10.07 -4.11
C LEU A 117 4.40 -11.22 -4.31
N GLU A 118 5.07 -11.68 -3.25
CA GLU A 118 6.02 -12.81 -3.33
C GLU A 118 5.35 -14.11 -3.79
N SER A 119 4.14 -14.40 -3.30
CA SER A 119 3.35 -15.56 -3.74
C SER A 119 2.98 -15.49 -5.24
N ASN A 120 2.98 -14.31 -5.83
CA ASN A 120 2.79 -14.09 -7.27
C ASN A 120 4.13 -13.96 -8.02
N GLY A 121 5.26 -14.30 -7.41
CA GLY A 121 6.59 -14.23 -8.04
C GLY A 121 7.14 -12.82 -8.24
N ILE A 122 6.56 -11.83 -7.55
CA ILE A 122 6.97 -10.42 -7.65
C ILE A 122 7.90 -10.11 -6.47
N LYS A 123 9.14 -9.76 -6.78
CA LYS A 123 10.10 -9.34 -5.75
C LYS A 123 9.63 -8.05 -5.08
N ALA A 124 9.66 -8.02 -3.76
CA ALA A 124 9.30 -6.86 -2.98
C ALA A 124 10.17 -6.75 -1.71
N LYS A 125 10.23 -5.55 -1.13
CA LYS A 125 10.91 -5.29 0.16
C LYS A 125 10.03 -4.43 1.05
N VAL A 126 9.97 -4.79 2.33
CA VAL A 126 9.28 -3.99 3.35
C VAL A 126 10.30 -3.09 4.05
N LEU A 127 10.10 -1.78 3.93
CA LEU A 127 10.90 -0.77 4.61
C LEU A 127 10.03 -0.07 5.66
N THR A 128 10.55 0.07 6.88
CA THR A 128 9.83 0.63 8.02
C THR A 128 10.51 1.90 8.55
N SER A 129 9.73 2.89 9.00
CA SER A 129 10.25 4.13 9.58
C SER A 129 10.82 3.97 11.00
N ILE A 130 10.54 2.85 11.65
CA ILE A 130 11.11 2.45 12.94
C ILE A 130 11.85 1.12 12.75
N ARG A 131 12.87 0.87 13.56
CA ARG A 131 13.61 -0.39 13.49
C ARG A 131 12.74 -1.55 13.93
N MET A 132 12.57 -2.54 13.06
CA MET A 132 11.70 -3.70 13.27
C MET A 132 12.29 -4.99 12.67
N GLU A 133 13.62 -5.06 12.56
CA GLU A 133 14.27 -6.26 12.05
C GLU A 133 13.97 -7.48 12.96
N PRO A 134 13.68 -8.66 12.42
CA PRO A 134 13.72 -9.01 10.99
C PRO A 134 12.43 -8.82 10.21
N ILE A 135 11.41 -8.15 10.78
CA ILE A 135 10.08 -7.99 10.18
C ILE A 135 10.12 -7.07 8.94
N GLY A 136 10.91 -6.01 9.00
CA GLY A 136 11.13 -5.07 7.91
C GLY A 136 12.45 -4.35 8.12
N GLU A 137 13.06 -3.91 7.02
CA GLU A 137 14.32 -3.19 7.07
C GLU A 137 14.10 -1.71 7.40
N TYR A 138 15.06 -1.09 8.09
CA TYR A 138 14.97 0.33 8.37
C TYR A 138 15.07 1.16 7.08
N TYR A 139 14.07 2.02 6.87
CA TYR A 139 13.97 2.86 5.69
C TYR A 139 15.11 3.87 5.58
N SER A 140 15.71 3.93 4.40
CA SER A 140 16.45 5.10 3.94
C SER A 140 16.13 5.33 2.45
N LYS A 141 16.21 6.58 2.02
CA LYS A 141 16.03 6.93 0.60
C LYS A 141 17.01 6.19 -0.31
N ALA A 142 18.28 6.10 0.11
CA ALA A 142 19.32 5.42 -0.66
C ALA A 142 18.98 3.93 -0.84
N ARG A 143 18.62 3.24 0.25
CA ARG A 143 18.24 1.82 0.21
C ARG A 143 16.99 1.57 -0.64
N ALA A 144 15.98 2.44 -0.52
CA ALA A 144 14.78 2.32 -1.35
C ALA A 144 15.09 2.47 -2.86
N ILE A 145 15.99 3.38 -3.22
CA ILE A 145 16.43 3.55 -4.61
C ILE A 145 17.22 2.34 -5.08
N GLU A 146 18.15 1.84 -4.26
CA GLU A 146 18.94 0.64 -4.56
C GLU A 146 18.06 -0.55 -4.90
N TYR A 147 17.05 -0.84 -4.07
CA TYR A 147 16.10 -1.94 -4.32
C TYR A 147 15.26 -1.73 -5.59
N LEU A 148 14.83 -0.50 -5.85
CA LEU A 148 14.08 -0.18 -7.07
C LEU A 148 14.93 -0.32 -8.33
N GLU A 149 16.24 -0.12 -8.25
CA GLU A 149 17.19 -0.26 -9.37
C GLU A 149 17.65 -1.70 -9.57
N ALA A 150 17.64 -2.50 -8.52
CA ALA A 150 17.99 -3.92 -8.59
C ALA A 150 16.85 -4.81 -9.15
N GLY A 151 15.60 -4.31 -9.20
CA GLY A 151 14.42 -5.00 -9.77
C GLY A 151 13.72 -5.93 -8.79
#